data_eeb9c6577256706e5ab5e76e00352d8b
#
_entry.id   eeb9c6577256706e5ab5e76e00352d8b
#
_cell.length_a   1.000
_cell.length_b   1.000
_cell.length_c   1.000
_cell.angle_alpha   90.00
_cell.angle_beta   90.00
_cell.angle_gamma   90.00
#
_symmetry.space_group_name_H-M   'P 1'
#
loop_
_entity.id
_entity.type
_entity.pdbx_description
1 polymer ?
#
loop_
_entity_poly.entity_id
_entity_poly.type
_entity_poly.pdbx_seq_one_letter_code
_entity_poly.pdbx_strand_id
1 'polypeptide(L)'
;MTFQDLPHDLSLHPLTDPRLVADVLDLCVPLRDRQAGALCVLICDERDCLAQPVVIGEIGRPRADERLELLGNIVQMAQGVMPGGALLVAIARADGLSLTADDELWAATAAVAADDYRLLGVHVVTMHGSREIPYPSAA
;
A
#
# COMPACT_ATOMS: atom_id res chain seq x y z
N MET A 1 7.10 10.54 13.32
CA MET A 1 8.36 9.78 13.18
C MET A 1 9.18 10.33 12.03
N THR A 2 10.48 10.35 12.18
CA THR A 2 11.39 10.79 11.15
C THR A 2 12.12 9.60 10.54
N PHE A 3 12.73 9.82 9.38
CA PHE A 3 13.57 8.82 8.72
C PHE A 3 14.62 8.21 9.66
N GLN A 4 15.15 9.02 10.58
CA GLN A 4 16.20 8.60 11.51
C GLN A 4 15.71 7.60 12.56
N ASP A 5 14.41 7.52 12.77
CA ASP A 5 13.81 6.62 13.76
C ASP A 5 13.56 5.22 13.20
N LEU A 6 13.75 5.02 11.89
CA LEU A 6 13.58 3.72 11.26
C LEU A 6 14.86 2.90 11.38
N PRO A 7 14.75 1.56 11.49
CA PRO A 7 15.91 0.71 11.48
C PRO A 7 16.75 0.88 10.20
N HIS A 8 18.07 0.89 10.33
CA HIS A 8 18.96 0.94 9.16
C HIS A 8 18.83 -0.31 8.29
N ASP A 9 18.41 -1.40 8.89
CA ASP A 9 18.24 -2.69 8.25
C ASP A 9 16.77 -2.98 7.98
N LEU A 10 16.01 -1.97 7.56
CA LEU A 10 14.57 -2.07 7.33
C LEU A 10 14.19 -3.28 6.47
N SER A 11 15.03 -3.62 5.49
CA SER A 11 14.80 -4.76 4.61
C SER A 11 14.87 -6.12 5.32
N LEU A 12 15.27 -6.15 6.59
CA LEU A 12 15.32 -7.37 7.39
C LEU A 12 14.14 -7.49 8.36
N HIS A 13 13.25 -6.51 8.38
CA HIS A 13 12.09 -6.49 9.28
C HIS A 13 10.79 -6.71 8.51
N PRO A 14 10.06 -7.81 8.77
CA PRO A 14 8.79 -8.06 8.09
C PRO A 14 7.77 -6.95 8.33
N LEU A 15 7.03 -6.56 7.30
CA LEU A 15 5.97 -5.56 7.38
C LEU A 15 4.67 -6.15 7.88
N THR A 16 4.74 -6.90 8.97
CA THR A 16 3.60 -7.49 9.66
C THR A 16 3.30 -6.79 10.98
N ASP A 17 4.23 -6.00 11.48
CA ASP A 17 4.04 -5.18 12.67
C ASP A 17 3.35 -3.87 12.26
N PRO A 18 2.14 -3.55 12.77
CA PRO A 18 1.41 -2.33 12.40
C PRO A 18 2.19 -1.04 12.66
N ARG A 19 3.01 -1.01 13.69
CA ARG A 19 3.82 0.18 14.01
C ARG A 19 4.89 0.41 12.94
N LEU A 20 5.54 -0.66 12.51
CA LEU A 20 6.55 -0.57 11.46
C LEU A 20 5.91 -0.16 10.13
N VAL A 21 4.75 -0.72 9.80
CA VAL A 21 4.01 -0.36 8.59
C VAL A 21 3.67 1.13 8.60
N ALA A 22 3.16 1.65 9.72
CA ALA A 22 2.84 3.07 9.83
C ALA A 22 4.07 3.94 9.60
N ASP A 23 5.20 3.55 10.17
CA ASP A 23 6.45 4.30 10.04
C ASP A 23 6.99 4.28 8.61
N VAL A 24 6.93 3.12 7.96
CA VAL A 24 7.37 2.98 6.57
C VAL A 24 6.49 3.80 5.63
N LEU A 25 5.18 3.78 5.83
CA LEU A 25 4.25 4.58 5.03
C LEU A 25 4.48 6.07 5.24
N ASP A 26 4.76 6.48 6.49
CA ASP A 26 5.06 7.87 6.79
C ASP A 26 6.32 8.34 6.05
N LEU A 27 7.29 7.48 5.92
CA LEU A 27 8.52 7.77 5.17
C LEU A 27 8.29 7.78 3.67
N CYS A 28 7.58 6.78 3.15
CA CYS A 28 7.48 6.55 1.70
C CYS A 28 6.46 7.46 1.00
N VAL A 29 5.50 8.03 1.74
CA VAL A 29 4.43 8.84 1.15
C VAL A 29 4.59 10.30 1.57
N PRO A 30 5.16 11.15 0.68
CA PRO A 30 5.34 12.58 1.00
C PRO A 30 4.01 13.29 1.26
N LEU A 31 4.06 14.38 2.04
CA LEU A 31 2.87 15.14 2.39
C LEU A 31 2.11 15.64 1.17
N ARG A 32 2.81 16.08 0.13
CA ARG A 32 2.17 16.55 -1.09
C ARG A 32 1.35 15.47 -1.76
N ASP A 33 1.81 14.22 -1.71
CA ASP A 33 1.08 13.09 -2.30
C ASP A 33 -0.16 12.76 -1.49
N ARG A 34 -0.11 12.96 -0.17
CA ARG A 34 -1.28 12.80 0.69
C ARG A 34 -2.34 13.86 0.42
N GLN A 35 -1.92 15.05 -0.02
CA GLN A 35 -2.85 16.12 -0.38
C GLN A 35 -3.45 15.94 -1.77
N ALA A 36 -2.62 15.52 -2.71
CA ALA A 36 -3.02 15.40 -4.12
C ALA A 36 -3.68 14.06 -4.45
N GLY A 37 -3.45 13.04 -3.62
CA GLY A 37 -3.91 11.69 -3.89
C GLY A 37 -2.85 10.85 -4.60
N ALA A 38 -2.53 9.70 -4.05
CA ALA A 38 -1.52 8.81 -4.61
C ALA A 38 -1.80 7.36 -4.24
N LEU A 39 -1.22 6.45 -5.00
CA LEU A 39 -1.21 5.03 -4.69
C LEU A 39 0.22 4.65 -4.34
N CYS A 40 0.41 4.09 -3.15
CA CYS A 40 1.69 3.56 -2.72
C CYS A 40 1.62 2.05 -2.64
N VAL A 41 2.56 1.36 -3.26
CA VAL A 41 2.64 -0.09 -3.19
C VAL A 41 4.02 -0.46 -2.69
N LEU A 42 4.07 -1.22 -1.60
CA LEU A 42 5.32 -1.74 -1.06
C LEU A 42 5.47 -3.18 -1.53
N ILE A 43 6.43 -3.41 -2.42
CA ILE A 43 6.75 -4.76 -2.89
C ILE A 43 7.68 -5.38 -1.87
N CYS A 44 7.26 -6.52 -1.33
CA CYS A 44 7.98 -7.23 -0.28
C CYS A 44 8.49 -8.58 -0.78
N ASP A 45 9.53 -9.07 -0.15
CA ASP A 45 10.09 -10.38 -0.48
C ASP A 45 9.26 -11.51 0.16
N GLU A 46 9.75 -12.74 0.03
CA GLU A 46 9.06 -13.93 0.55
C GLU A 46 8.95 -13.95 2.08
N ARG A 47 9.74 -13.13 2.78
CA ARG A 47 9.69 -12.97 4.24
C ARG A 47 8.87 -11.77 4.66
N ASP A 48 8.17 -11.13 3.73
CA ASP A 48 7.35 -9.94 3.95
C ASP A 48 8.16 -8.69 4.29
N CYS A 49 9.44 -8.69 3.94
CA CYS A 49 10.33 -7.55 4.15
C CYS A 49 10.33 -6.66 2.90
N LEU A 50 10.40 -5.34 3.13
CA LEU A 50 10.36 -4.37 2.03
C LEU A 50 11.53 -4.58 1.07
N ALA A 51 11.21 -4.79 -0.20
CA ALA A 51 12.19 -4.86 -1.27
C ALA A 51 12.18 -3.57 -2.10
N GLN A 52 11.00 -3.07 -2.46
CA GLN A 52 10.91 -1.86 -3.28
C GLN A 52 9.58 -1.14 -3.06
N PRO A 53 9.62 0.17 -2.72
CA PRO A 53 8.42 1.00 -2.71
C PRO A 53 8.13 1.55 -4.11
N VAL A 54 6.85 1.66 -4.45
CA VAL A 54 6.38 2.28 -5.69
C VAL A 54 5.31 3.30 -5.31
N VAL A 55 5.48 4.54 -5.74
CA VAL A 55 4.49 5.60 -5.49
C VAL A 55 4.05 6.17 -6.82
N ILE A 56 2.72 6.16 -7.04
CA ILE A 56 2.11 6.74 -8.23
C ILE A 56 1.27 7.92 -7.77
N GLY A 57 1.71 9.12 -8.11
CA GLY A 57 1.02 10.35 -7.72
C GLY A 57 -0.11 10.71 -8.67
N GLU A 58 -0.95 11.64 -8.22
CA GLU A 58 -2.01 12.25 -9.01
C GLU A 58 -2.97 11.23 -9.64
N ILE A 59 -3.34 10.22 -8.87
CA ILE A 59 -4.24 9.16 -9.38
C ILE A 59 -5.67 9.61 -9.56
N GLY A 60 -6.08 10.73 -8.96
CA GLY A 60 -7.44 11.25 -9.07
C GLY A 60 -8.47 10.27 -8.52
N ARG A 61 -9.61 10.16 -9.21
CA ARG A 61 -10.68 9.23 -8.86
C ARG A 61 -10.94 8.29 -10.04
N PRO A 62 -10.11 7.25 -10.20
CA PRO A 62 -10.28 6.34 -11.32
C PRO A 62 -11.56 5.53 -11.18
N ARG A 63 -12.10 5.08 -12.32
CA ARG A 63 -13.26 4.18 -12.34
C ARG A 63 -12.85 2.79 -11.82
N ALA A 64 -13.85 1.97 -11.51
CA ALA A 64 -13.60 0.64 -10.98
C ALA A 64 -12.72 -0.22 -11.90
N ASP A 65 -12.98 -0.18 -13.21
CA ASP A 65 -12.18 -0.92 -14.19
C ASP A 65 -10.76 -0.38 -14.29
N GLU A 66 -10.58 0.93 -14.18
CA GLU A 66 -9.26 1.55 -14.19
C GLU A 66 -8.44 1.19 -12.95
N ARG A 67 -9.10 1.12 -11.78
CA ARG A 67 -8.44 0.71 -10.53
C ARG A 67 -7.95 -0.73 -10.62
N LEU A 68 -8.79 -1.61 -11.13
CA LEU A 68 -8.45 -3.02 -11.28
C LEU A 68 -7.30 -3.21 -12.27
N GLU A 69 -7.34 -2.49 -13.39
CA GLU A 69 -6.26 -2.53 -14.37
C GLU A 69 -4.94 -2.04 -13.79
N LEU A 70 -4.98 -0.90 -13.07
CA LEU A 70 -3.78 -0.34 -12.44
C LEU A 70 -3.17 -1.31 -11.43
N LEU A 71 -3.97 -1.83 -10.52
CA LEU A 71 -3.49 -2.76 -9.51
C LEU A 71 -3.06 -4.08 -10.12
N GLY A 72 -3.78 -4.57 -11.13
CA GLY A 72 -3.40 -5.78 -11.85
C GLY A 72 -2.04 -5.65 -12.52
N ASN A 73 -1.77 -4.51 -13.13
CA ASN A 73 -0.47 -4.24 -13.75
C ASN A 73 0.66 -4.20 -12.71
N ILE A 74 0.38 -3.64 -11.55
CA ILE A 74 1.36 -3.59 -10.45
C ILE A 74 1.64 -5.00 -9.92
N VAL A 75 0.60 -5.80 -9.73
CA VAL A 75 0.77 -7.19 -9.28
C VAL A 75 1.60 -7.99 -10.29
N GLN A 76 1.32 -7.83 -11.57
CA GLN A 76 2.05 -8.50 -12.62
C GLN A 76 3.52 -8.10 -12.63
N MET A 77 3.79 -6.81 -12.46
CA MET A 77 5.17 -6.30 -12.33
C MET A 77 5.85 -6.91 -11.10
N ALA A 78 5.15 -6.93 -9.96
CA ALA A 78 5.70 -7.48 -8.72
C ALA A 78 6.02 -8.97 -8.87
N GLN A 79 5.17 -9.74 -9.53
CA GLN A 79 5.43 -11.16 -9.80
C GLN A 79 6.69 -11.37 -10.62
N GLY A 80 6.97 -10.46 -11.55
CA GLY A 80 8.18 -10.51 -12.36
C GLY A 80 9.44 -10.13 -11.59
N VAL A 81 9.33 -9.13 -10.71
CA VAL A 81 10.46 -8.61 -9.95
C VAL A 81 10.74 -9.44 -8.69
N MET A 82 9.69 -9.90 -8.03
CA MET A 82 9.79 -10.59 -6.75
C MET A 82 8.85 -11.80 -6.73
N PRO A 83 9.20 -12.88 -7.46
CA PRO A 83 8.40 -14.11 -7.41
C PRO A 83 8.30 -14.64 -5.98
N GLY A 84 7.10 -15.02 -5.57
CA GLY A 84 6.89 -15.51 -4.19
C GLY A 84 6.84 -14.42 -3.14
N GLY A 85 6.91 -13.15 -3.54
CA GLY A 85 6.84 -12.02 -2.63
C GLY A 85 5.41 -11.66 -2.23
N ALA A 86 5.24 -10.43 -1.76
CA ALA A 86 3.96 -9.93 -1.29
C ALA A 86 3.83 -8.43 -1.58
N LEU A 87 2.61 -7.93 -1.48
CA LEU A 87 2.32 -6.51 -1.61
C LEU A 87 1.65 -5.96 -0.36
N LEU A 88 2.00 -4.73 -0.03
CA LEU A 88 1.22 -3.92 0.88
C LEU A 88 0.79 -2.68 0.11
N VAL A 89 -0.51 -2.40 0.08
CA VAL A 89 -1.09 -1.32 -0.71
C VAL A 89 -1.53 -0.20 0.22
N ALA A 90 -1.23 1.04 -0.13
CA ALA A 90 -1.68 2.20 0.64
C ALA A 90 -2.26 3.25 -0.30
N ILE A 91 -3.39 3.80 0.11
CA ILE A 91 -4.05 4.89 -0.60
C ILE A 91 -3.76 6.17 0.16
N ALA A 92 -3.07 7.11 -0.47
CA ALA A 92 -2.80 8.42 0.10
C ALA A 92 -3.89 9.38 -0.35
N ARG A 93 -4.45 10.14 0.59
CA ARG A 93 -5.51 11.10 0.30
C ARG A 93 -5.58 12.19 1.35
N ALA A 94 -6.31 13.26 1.04
CA ALA A 94 -6.63 14.31 1.99
C ALA A 94 -7.66 13.83 3.02
N ASP A 95 -7.99 14.70 3.94
CA ASP A 95 -8.99 14.51 5.00
C ASP A 95 -8.51 13.61 6.14
N GLY A 96 -9.44 13.15 6.95
CA GLY A 96 -9.13 12.37 8.14
C GLY A 96 -9.04 10.86 7.86
N LEU A 97 -8.87 10.11 8.94
CA LEU A 97 -8.66 8.66 8.86
C LEU A 97 -9.96 7.86 8.94
N SER A 98 -11.13 8.51 8.94
CA SER A 98 -12.40 7.79 8.88
C SER A 98 -12.51 7.11 7.51
N LEU A 99 -12.81 5.81 7.52
CA LEU A 99 -12.87 5.04 6.28
C LEU A 99 -14.05 5.50 5.41
N THR A 100 -13.78 5.69 4.13
CA THR A 100 -14.78 6.09 3.15
C THR A 100 -15.18 4.89 2.29
N ALA A 101 -16.30 5.02 1.57
CA ALA A 101 -16.70 4.00 0.61
C ALA A 101 -15.63 3.82 -0.48
N ASP A 102 -14.96 4.90 -0.86
CA ASP A 102 -13.87 4.85 -1.84
C ASP A 102 -12.67 4.06 -1.30
N ASP A 103 -12.32 4.23 -0.03
CA ASP A 103 -11.27 3.44 0.61
C ASP A 103 -11.60 1.95 0.55
N GLU A 104 -12.84 1.59 0.85
CA GLU A 104 -13.29 0.20 0.84
C GLU A 104 -13.28 -0.40 -0.56
N LEU A 105 -13.61 0.40 -1.58
CA LEU A 105 -13.55 -0.03 -2.98
C LEU A 105 -12.11 -0.30 -3.40
N TRP A 106 -11.16 0.54 -2.99
CA TRP A 106 -9.76 0.30 -3.26
C TRP A 106 -9.28 -1.00 -2.61
N ALA A 107 -9.67 -1.25 -1.37
CA ALA A 107 -9.27 -2.45 -0.65
C ALA A 107 -9.83 -3.71 -1.31
N ALA A 108 -11.10 -3.69 -1.69
CA ALA A 108 -11.73 -4.82 -2.38
C ALA A 108 -11.08 -5.07 -3.73
N THR A 109 -10.76 -4.01 -4.47
CA THR A 109 -10.09 -4.13 -5.77
C THR A 109 -8.69 -4.70 -5.62
N ALA A 110 -7.95 -4.27 -4.60
CA ALA A 110 -6.62 -4.80 -4.33
C ALA A 110 -6.67 -6.30 -4.01
N ALA A 111 -7.66 -6.73 -3.23
CA ALA A 111 -7.83 -8.14 -2.89
C ALA A 111 -8.09 -8.99 -4.15
N VAL A 112 -8.88 -8.48 -5.08
CA VAL A 112 -9.15 -9.16 -6.36
C VAL A 112 -7.91 -9.18 -7.24
N ALA A 113 -7.22 -8.04 -7.36
CA ALA A 113 -6.03 -7.92 -8.22
C ALA A 113 -4.90 -8.82 -7.74
N ALA A 114 -4.76 -8.98 -6.43
CA ALA A 114 -3.68 -9.77 -5.81
C ALA A 114 -4.08 -11.23 -5.58
N ASP A 115 -5.00 -11.77 -6.37
CA ASP A 115 -5.52 -13.13 -6.20
C ASP A 115 -4.40 -14.18 -6.20
N ASP A 116 -3.44 -14.05 -7.11
CA ASP A 116 -2.32 -14.99 -7.25
C ASP A 116 -1.04 -14.53 -6.54
N TYR A 117 -1.14 -13.48 -5.72
CA TYR A 117 0.00 -12.92 -5.02
C TYR A 117 -0.41 -12.57 -3.60
N ARG A 118 0.51 -12.68 -2.64
CA ARG A 118 0.16 -12.43 -1.24
C ARG A 118 -0.06 -10.93 -1.00
N LEU A 119 -1.19 -10.58 -0.38
CA LEU A 119 -1.51 -9.21 0.00
C LEU A 119 -1.38 -9.09 1.52
N LEU A 120 -0.43 -8.29 1.99
CA LEU A 120 -0.17 -8.11 3.42
C LEU A 120 -1.20 -7.21 4.08
N GLY A 121 -1.75 -6.27 3.32
CA GLY A 121 -2.76 -5.36 3.85
C GLY A 121 -3.02 -4.22 2.90
N VAL A 122 -4.10 -3.48 3.18
CA VAL A 122 -4.45 -2.25 2.48
C VAL A 122 -4.63 -1.17 3.54
N HIS A 123 -4.02 -0.02 3.34
CA HIS A 123 -4.01 1.07 4.30
C HIS A 123 -4.43 2.37 3.63
N VAL A 124 -4.97 3.29 4.42
CA VAL A 124 -5.13 4.68 4.01
C VAL A 124 -4.09 5.52 4.74
N VAL A 125 -3.50 6.49 4.04
CA VAL A 125 -2.50 7.39 4.58
C VAL A 125 -2.97 8.82 4.37
N THR A 126 -3.04 9.60 5.44
CA THR A 126 -3.44 11.01 5.38
C THR A 126 -2.43 11.85 6.15
N MET A 127 -2.70 13.14 6.25
CA MET A 127 -1.92 14.05 7.10
C MET A 127 -1.96 13.67 8.58
N HIS A 128 -2.93 12.84 8.97
CA HIS A 128 -3.14 12.44 10.37
C HIS A 128 -2.55 11.06 10.69
N GLY A 129 -1.84 10.44 9.76
CA GLY A 129 -1.24 9.13 9.94
C GLY A 129 -1.76 8.09 8.96
N SER A 130 -1.81 6.85 9.39
CA SER A 130 -2.29 5.75 8.56
C SER A 130 -3.23 4.84 9.33
N ARG A 131 -4.07 4.11 8.58
CA ARG A 131 -5.04 3.17 9.15
C ARG A 131 -5.25 2.02 8.19
N GLU A 132 -5.33 0.80 8.73
CA GLU A 132 -5.63 -0.37 7.92
C GLU A 132 -7.08 -0.36 7.47
N ILE A 133 -7.31 -0.74 6.21
CA ILE A 133 -8.64 -0.84 5.63
C ILE A 133 -9.00 -2.32 5.56
N PRO A 134 -10.09 -2.78 6.22
CA PRO A 134 -10.53 -4.17 6.11
C PRO A 134 -10.95 -4.50 4.68
N TYR A 135 -10.70 -5.72 4.25
CA TYR A 135 -11.18 -6.21 2.97
C TYR A 135 -11.60 -7.67 3.09
N PRO A 136 -12.51 -8.13 2.22
CA PRO A 136 -12.93 -9.53 2.26
C PRO A 136 -11.74 -10.45 1.98
N SER A 137 -11.59 -11.50 2.81
CA SER A 137 -10.60 -12.53 2.56
C SER A 137 -11.00 -13.34 1.33
N ALA A 138 -10.03 -13.69 0.49
CA ALA A 138 -10.26 -14.52 -0.69
C ALA A 138 -10.36 -16.01 -0.37
N ALA A 139 -10.52 -16.34 0.88
CA ALA A 139 -10.63 -17.73 1.32
C ALA A 139 -11.91 -18.40 0.84
#